data_c068ade3fd5daa4427d1897e937b5e49
#
_entry.id   c068ade3fd5daa4427d1897e937b5e49
#
_cell.length_a   1.000
_cell.length_b   1.000
_cell.length_c   1.000
_cell.angle_alpha   90.00
_cell.angle_beta   90.00
_cell.angle_gamma   90.00
#
_symmetry.space_group_name_H-M   'P 1'
#
loop_
_entity.id
_entity.type
_entity.pdbx_description
1 polymer ?
#
loop_
_entity_poly.entity_id
_entity_poly.type
_entity_poly.pdbx_seq_one_letter_code
_entity_poly.pdbx_strand_id
1 'polypeptide(L)'
;MNDEQMTEAVRAWVARENEAERGPIYPLDRGLVGSRARRMETADSDFDIRAIYRRDPQDYVSAFKINKITKSMVEGNIDVSGWDLPTFMYLLWSSDPNAIEYVFAQDPNKISKFYNGLHRIAAEVFNPQRAFMGYRGLAIKYNHALREYFRGFDQIGLERKCEMRENDMARLLKQAATGLHAAYTALYIRYTLRPPIVNYFDLSMACKNYSVIPEMTLHNLVLARSQTDAYAIEDVIRTSLSKYDTICREVDAVASELVVHCHDEARQQANAKIVDRFVFEHIFGDSHGK
;
A
#
# COMPACT_ATOMS: atom_id res chain seq x y z
N MET A 1 15.54 11.21 1.81
CA MET A 1 14.83 12.29 1.07
C MET A 1 14.07 13.13 2.07
N ASN A 2 14.21 14.42 2.01
CA ASN A 2 13.47 15.37 2.86
C ASN A 2 12.19 15.87 2.14
N ASP A 3 11.38 16.68 2.84
CA ASP A 3 10.10 17.19 2.30
C ASP A 3 10.27 18.09 1.08
N GLU A 4 11.35 18.87 1.01
CA GLU A 4 11.67 19.74 -0.11
C GLU A 4 11.98 18.95 -1.37
N GLN A 5 12.82 17.91 -1.25
CA GLN A 5 13.13 17.01 -2.36
C GLN A 5 11.89 16.27 -2.88
N MET A 6 11.01 15.85 -1.97
CA MET A 6 9.73 15.22 -2.35
C MET A 6 8.82 16.22 -3.08
N THR A 7 8.78 17.47 -2.61
CA THR A 7 8.03 18.53 -3.27
C THR A 7 8.52 18.78 -4.67
N GLU A 8 9.84 18.86 -4.87
CA GLU A 8 10.43 19.10 -6.16
C GLU A 8 10.17 17.95 -7.15
N ALA A 9 10.29 16.71 -6.71
CA ALA A 9 9.96 15.55 -7.51
C ALA A 9 8.49 15.57 -7.98
N VAL A 10 7.56 15.93 -7.09
CA VAL A 10 6.14 16.06 -7.44
C VAL A 10 5.91 17.24 -8.41
N ARG A 11 6.60 18.37 -8.26
CA ARG A 11 6.52 19.50 -9.21
C ARG A 11 6.99 19.10 -10.60
N ALA A 12 8.12 18.40 -10.70
CA ALA A 12 8.64 17.90 -11.98
C ALA A 12 7.64 16.94 -12.65
N TRP A 13 7.05 16.03 -11.87
CA TRP A 13 6.01 15.14 -12.37
C TRP A 13 4.77 15.90 -12.86
N VAL A 14 4.29 16.90 -12.11
CA VAL A 14 3.16 17.76 -12.50
C VAL A 14 3.44 18.50 -13.79
N ALA A 15 4.63 19.09 -13.93
CA ALA A 15 5.03 19.78 -15.17
C ALA A 15 4.94 18.86 -16.38
N ARG A 16 5.49 17.65 -16.26
CA ARG A 16 5.45 16.62 -17.31
C ARG A 16 4.02 16.15 -17.65
N GLU A 17 3.15 15.99 -16.66
CA GLU A 17 1.76 15.62 -16.90
C GLU A 17 0.98 16.75 -17.58
N ASN A 18 1.27 18.00 -17.24
CA ASN A 18 0.63 19.17 -17.86
C ASN A 18 1.07 19.38 -19.31
N GLU A 19 2.33 19.05 -19.67
CA GLU A 19 2.82 19.06 -21.05
C GLU A 19 2.16 17.97 -21.93
N ALA A 20 1.67 16.90 -21.33
CA ALA A 20 1.11 15.75 -22.06
C ALA A 20 -0.32 15.97 -22.61
N GLU A 21 -0.79 17.20 -22.73
CA GLU A 21 -2.11 17.60 -23.28
C GLU A 21 -3.33 16.95 -22.59
N ARG A 22 -3.18 16.51 -21.33
CA ARG A 22 -4.26 15.86 -20.58
C ARG A 22 -5.03 16.81 -19.68
N GLY A 23 -4.74 18.10 -19.80
CA GLY A 23 -5.24 19.14 -18.92
C GLY A 23 -4.43 19.25 -17.61
N PRO A 24 -4.47 20.44 -16.98
CA PRO A 24 -3.67 20.70 -15.79
C PRO A 24 -4.10 19.83 -14.61
N ILE A 25 -3.11 19.41 -13.82
CA ILE A 25 -3.31 18.74 -12.53
C ILE A 25 -2.77 19.62 -11.40
N TYR A 26 -3.46 19.63 -10.28
CA TYR A 26 -3.15 20.42 -9.09
C TYR A 26 -2.95 19.48 -7.90
N PRO A 27 -1.72 19.30 -7.39
CA PRO A 27 -1.45 18.43 -6.27
C PRO A 27 -2.08 19.00 -4.99
N LEU A 28 -2.76 18.15 -4.24
CA LEU A 28 -3.41 18.44 -2.95
C LEU A 28 -2.59 17.91 -1.79
N ASP A 29 -1.98 16.74 -1.97
CA ASP A 29 -1.14 16.09 -0.97
C ASP A 29 -0.13 15.15 -1.65
N ARG A 30 0.91 14.78 -0.90
CA ARG A 30 1.93 13.83 -1.30
C ARG A 30 2.43 13.01 -0.11
N GLY A 31 2.95 11.83 -0.35
CA GLY A 31 3.54 11.01 0.69
C GLY A 31 4.30 9.81 0.15
N LEU A 32 5.17 9.28 0.98
CA LEU A 32 5.87 8.04 0.70
C LEU A 32 4.91 6.85 0.84
N VAL A 33 5.08 5.89 -0.06
CA VAL A 33 4.38 4.59 -0.02
C VAL A 33 5.41 3.45 -0.12
N GLY A 34 4.94 2.23 -0.25
CA GLY A 34 5.82 1.07 -0.47
C GLY A 34 6.69 0.72 0.74
N SER A 35 7.92 0.30 0.47
CA SER A 35 8.82 -0.20 1.51
C SER A 35 9.18 0.86 2.55
N ARG A 36 9.36 2.11 2.15
CA ARG A 36 9.71 3.22 3.05
C ARG A 36 8.57 3.60 3.99
N ALA A 37 7.33 3.60 3.51
CA ALA A 37 6.16 3.82 4.38
C ALA A 37 6.02 2.72 5.44
N ARG A 38 6.35 1.49 5.09
CA ARG A 38 6.31 0.33 5.99
C ARG A 38 7.54 0.18 6.88
N ARG A 39 8.57 1.03 6.71
CA ARG A 39 9.87 0.93 7.38
C ARG A 39 10.60 -0.39 7.06
N MET A 40 10.42 -0.90 5.85
CA MET A 40 11.03 -2.13 5.33
C MET A 40 12.08 -1.84 4.27
N GLU A 41 12.54 -0.61 4.16
CA GLU A 41 13.51 -0.18 3.15
C GLU A 41 14.93 -0.68 3.43
N THR A 42 15.72 -0.73 2.36
CA THR A 42 17.18 -0.85 2.36
C THR A 42 17.80 0.45 1.86
N ALA A 43 19.12 0.58 1.92
CA ALA A 43 19.83 1.75 1.37
C ALA A 43 19.49 1.98 -0.11
N ASP A 44 19.34 0.90 -0.89
CA ASP A 44 19.06 0.93 -2.33
C ASP A 44 17.57 0.94 -2.68
N SER A 45 16.69 1.03 -1.69
CA SER A 45 15.25 1.06 -1.95
C SER A 45 14.83 2.37 -2.61
N ASP A 46 13.99 2.26 -3.64
CA ASP A 46 13.39 3.40 -4.32
C ASP A 46 12.56 4.27 -3.36
N PHE A 47 12.41 5.54 -3.73
CA PHE A 47 11.47 6.46 -3.11
C PHE A 47 10.17 6.44 -3.91
N ASP A 48 9.23 5.60 -3.49
CA ASP A 48 7.89 5.54 -4.07
C ASP A 48 7.06 6.70 -3.53
N ILE A 49 6.80 7.72 -4.35
CA ILE A 49 5.99 8.89 -3.99
C ILE A 49 4.61 8.76 -4.64
N ARG A 50 3.58 8.95 -3.85
CA ARG A 50 2.21 9.11 -4.33
C ARG A 50 1.72 10.53 -4.08
N ALA A 51 1.16 11.14 -5.12
CA ALA A 51 0.46 12.40 -5.02
C ALA A 51 -1.06 12.20 -5.14
N ILE A 52 -1.82 12.95 -4.35
CA ILE A 52 -3.26 13.12 -4.57
C ILE A 52 -3.42 14.44 -5.28
N TYR A 53 -4.11 14.45 -6.43
CA TYR A 53 -4.31 15.64 -7.22
C TYR A 53 -5.78 15.84 -7.61
N ARG A 54 -6.12 17.06 -7.97
CA ARG A 54 -7.37 17.38 -8.66
C ARG A 54 -7.09 17.99 -10.04
N ARG A 55 -8.09 17.98 -10.89
CA ARG A 55 -8.13 18.72 -12.17
C ARG A 55 -9.02 19.95 -12.05
N ASP A 56 -9.18 20.68 -13.13
CA ASP A 56 -10.17 21.75 -13.18
C ASP A 56 -11.59 21.19 -12.95
N PRO A 57 -12.47 21.94 -12.23
CA PRO A 57 -13.84 21.49 -11.97
C PRO A 57 -14.62 21.11 -13.24
N GLN A 58 -14.33 21.77 -14.36
CA GLN A 58 -14.97 21.49 -15.65
C GLN A 58 -14.69 20.07 -16.16
N ASP A 59 -13.52 19.50 -15.83
CA ASP A 59 -13.13 18.16 -16.24
C ASP A 59 -13.99 17.08 -15.59
N TYR A 60 -14.58 17.37 -14.43
CA TYR A 60 -15.41 16.40 -13.69
C TYR A 60 -16.87 16.40 -14.14
N VAL A 61 -17.32 17.47 -14.78
CA VAL A 61 -18.71 17.62 -15.28
C VAL A 61 -18.81 17.51 -16.81
N SER A 62 -17.68 17.27 -17.48
CA SER A 62 -17.63 17.11 -18.94
C SER A 62 -18.45 15.89 -19.39
N ALA A 63 -19.24 16.05 -20.46
CA ALA A 63 -19.92 14.94 -21.12
C ALA A 63 -18.94 13.98 -21.83
N PHE A 64 -17.72 14.44 -22.11
CA PHE A 64 -16.68 13.65 -22.73
C PHE A 64 -15.76 13.05 -21.64
N LYS A 65 -15.55 11.75 -21.74
CA LYS A 65 -14.69 11.03 -20.79
C LYS A 65 -13.23 11.50 -20.94
N ILE A 66 -12.73 12.20 -19.95
CA ILE A 66 -11.32 12.59 -19.88
C ILE A 66 -10.50 11.40 -19.39
N ASN A 67 -9.34 11.19 -20.01
CA ASN A 67 -8.41 10.18 -19.55
C ASN A 67 -7.78 10.64 -18.22
N LYS A 68 -8.23 10.04 -17.10
CA LYS A 68 -7.77 10.37 -15.74
C LYS A 68 -6.48 9.64 -15.35
N ILE A 69 -5.90 8.84 -16.24
CA ILE A 69 -4.70 8.07 -15.95
C ILE A 69 -3.48 8.96 -16.11
N THR A 70 -2.75 9.20 -15.04
CA THR A 70 -1.41 9.79 -15.07
C THR A 70 -0.37 8.70 -15.33
N LYS A 71 0.77 9.09 -15.91
CA LYS A 71 1.93 8.20 -16.03
C LYS A 71 2.84 8.37 -14.82
N SER A 72 3.46 7.29 -14.36
CA SER A 72 4.54 7.41 -13.39
C SER A 72 5.75 8.08 -14.04
N MET A 73 6.47 8.87 -13.24
CA MET A 73 7.78 9.41 -13.58
C MET A 73 8.82 8.69 -12.74
N VAL A 74 9.78 8.08 -13.41
CA VAL A 74 10.92 7.43 -12.75
C VAL A 74 12.17 8.20 -13.11
N GLU A 75 12.88 8.72 -12.10
CA GLU A 75 14.14 9.43 -12.24
C GLU A 75 15.11 8.95 -11.17
N GLY A 76 16.16 8.23 -11.60
CA GLY A 76 17.07 7.56 -10.68
C GLY A 76 16.33 6.55 -9.80
N ASN A 77 16.36 6.77 -8.49
CA ASN A 77 15.67 5.95 -7.50
C ASN A 77 14.36 6.57 -6.98
N ILE A 78 13.79 7.55 -7.71
CA ILE A 78 12.54 8.21 -7.37
C ILE A 78 11.46 7.78 -8.37
N ASP A 79 10.37 7.20 -7.88
CA ASP A 79 9.16 6.89 -8.64
C ASP A 79 7.99 7.76 -8.13
N VAL A 80 7.50 8.66 -8.99
CA VAL A 80 6.35 9.53 -8.66
C VAL A 80 5.15 9.11 -9.50
N SER A 81 4.02 8.96 -8.85
CA SER A 81 2.73 8.73 -9.51
C SER A 81 1.59 9.32 -8.68
N GLY A 82 0.40 9.43 -9.25
CA GLY A 82 -0.70 10.10 -8.57
C GLY A 82 -2.05 9.42 -8.73
N TRP A 83 -2.92 9.74 -7.77
CA TRP A 83 -4.35 9.45 -7.83
C TRP A 83 -5.14 10.74 -7.99
N ASP A 84 -6.06 10.75 -8.92
CA ASP A 84 -7.11 11.75 -8.99
C ASP A 84 -7.99 11.67 -7.73
N LEU A 85 -8.35 12.83 -7.15
CA LEU A 85 -9.05 12.88 -5.86
C LEU A 85 -10.29 11.98 -5.81
N PRO A 86 -11.24 12.01 -6.76
CA PRO A 86 -12.38 11.10 -6.74
C PRO A 86 -11.99 9.62 -6.76
N THR A 87 -10.97 9.26 -7.54
CA THR A 87 -10.47 7.88 -7.59
C THR A 87 -9.87 7.47 -6.25
N PHE A 88 -9.03 8.32 -5.65
CA PHE A 88 -8.44 8.05 -4.35
C PHE A 88 -9.52 7.89 -3.25
N MET A 89 -10.49 8.80 -3.23
CA MET A 89 -11.58 8.75 -2.25
C MET A 89 -12.48 7.52 -2.42
N TYR A 90 -12.69 7.05 -3.64
CA TYR A 90 -13.36 5.77 -3.90
C TYR A 90 -12.54 4.58 -3.36
N LEU A 91 -11.23 4.56 -3.61
CA LEU A 91 -10.33 3.52 -3.06
C LEU A 91 -10.37 3.54 -1.52
N LEU A 92 -10.36 4.71 -0.92
CA LEU A 92 -10.44 4.87 0.54
C LEU A 92 -11.77 4.36 1.10
N TRP A 93 -12.90 4.73 0.47
CA TRP A 93 -14.23 4.22 0.83
C TRP A 93 -14.35 2.70 0.67
N SER A 94 -13.73 2.14 -0.36
CA SER A 94 -13.68 0.69 -0.58
C SER A 94 -12.70 -0.03 0.36
N SER A 95 -11.96 0.73 1.15
CA SER A 95 -10.90 0.24 2.05
C SER A 95 -9.79 -0.52 1.31
N ASP A 96 -9.39 0.00 0.14
CA ASP A 96 -8.26 -0.53 -0.62
C ASP A 96 -6.96 -0.42 0.18
N PRO A 97 -6.14 -1.48 0.25
CA PRO A 97 -4.89 -1.49 1.01
C PRO A 97 -3.94 -0.33 0.71
N ASN A 98 -3.79 0.07 -0.56
CA ASN A 98 -2.85 1.13 -0.92
C ASN A 98 -3.34 2.51 -0.45
N ALA A 99 -4.65 2.78 -0.56
CA ALA A 99 -5.24 4.03 -0.09
C ALA A 99 -5.20 4.12 1.44
N ILE A 100 -5.48 3.01 2.13
CA ILE A 100 -5.41 2.91 3.58
C ILE A 100 -3.98 3.12 4.06
N GLU A 101 -3.00 2.42 3.50
CA GLU A 101 -1.59 2.57 3.87
C GLU A 101 -1.10 3.99 3.65
N TYR A 102 -1.49 4.64 2.54
CA TYR A 102 -1.14 6.04 2.29
C TYR A 102 -1.58 6.95 3.44
N VAL A 103 -2.82 6.79 3.90
CA VAL A 103 -3.37 7.67 4.96
C VAL A 103 -2.80 7.34 6.34
N PHE A 104 -2.63 6.06 6.67
CA PHE A 104 -2.20 5.64 8.00
C PHE A 104 -0.68 5.43 8.12
N ALA A 105 0.10 5.67 7.05
CA ALA A 105 1.56 5.69 7.14
C ALA A 105 2.02 6.79 8.11
N GLN A 106 2.93 6.43 9.00
CA GLN A 106 3.53 7.39 9.94
C GLN A 106 4.56 8.25 9.22
N ASP A 107 4.10 9.27 8.51
CA ASP A 107 4.97 10.27 7.89
C ASP A 107 4.82 11.61 8.64
N PRO A 108 5.87 12.06 9.34
CA PRO A 108 5.83 13.32 10.10
C PRO A 108 5.64 14.56 9.20
N ASN A 109 5.87 14.44 7.89
CA ASN A 109 5.74 15.52 6.93
C ASN A 109 4.31 15.70 6.39
N LYS A 110 3.38 14.81 6.73
CA LYS A 110 1.97 14.87 6.30
C LYS A 110 1.11 15.81 7.14
N ILE A 111 1.69 16.84 7.75
CA ILE A 111 0.94 17.82 8.57
C ILE A 111 0.37 18.90 7.65
N SER A 112 -0.79 18.64 7.05
CA SER A 112 -1.54 19.64 6.30
C SER A 112 -3.01 19.64 6.69
N LYS A 113 -3.72 20.75 6.44
CA LYS A 113 -5.17 20.81 6.68
C LYS A 113 -5.92 19.77 5.86
N PHE A 114 -5.50 19.57 4.61
CA PHE A 114 -6.04 18.56 3.73
C PHE A 114 -5.84 17.15 4.31
N TYR A 115 -4.60 16.81 4.70
CA TYR A 115 -4.29 15.50 5.25
C TYR A 115 -5.04 15.20 6.55
N ASN A 116 -5.17 16.19 7.44
CA ASN A 116 -5.95 16.03 8.68
C ASN A 116 -7.43 15.74 8.41
N GLY A 117 -8.01 16.42 7.43
CA GLY A 117 -9.37 16.14 6.94
C GLY A 117 -9.48 14.73 6.37
N LEU A 118 -8.53 14.35 5.53
CA LEU A 118 -8.44 13.04 4.90
C LEU A 118 -8.31 11.91 5.94
N HIS A 119 -7.42 12.06 6.92
CA HIS A 119 -7.21 11.07 7.98
C HIS A 119 -8.49 10.84 8.81
N ARG A 120 -9.20 11.94 9.16
CA ARG A 120 -10.47 11.82 9.87
C ARG A 120 -11.53 11.05 9.06
N ILE A 121 -11.68 11.38 7.78
CA ILE A 121 -12.62 10.68 6.90
C ILE A 121 -12.22 9.22 6.74
N ALA A 122 -10.94 8.94 6.54
CA ALA A 122 -10.44 7.58 6.42
C ALA A 122 -10.82 6.71 7.64
N ALA A 123 -10.67 7.25 8.85
CA ALA A 123 -11.05 6.55 10.07
C ALA A 123 -12.57 6.31 10.15
N GLU A 124 -13.39 7.27 9.67
CA GLU A 124 -14.85 7.20 9.71
C GLU A 124 -15.41 6.20 8.69
N VAL A 125 -14.87 6.20 7.45
CA VAL A 125 -15.34 5.33 6.37
C VAL A 125 -14.71 3.95 6.36
N PHE A 126 -13.71 3.71 7.22
CA PHE A 126 -12.99 2.44 7.27
C PHE A 126 -13.94 1.25 7.44
N ASN A 127 -13.81 0.28 6.52
CA ASN A 127 -14.56 -0.97 6.58
C ASN A 127 -13.58 -2.13 6.86
N PRO A 128 -13.57 -2.67 8.10
CA PRO A 128 -12.63 -3.72 8.48
C PRO A 128 -12.71 -4.98 7.63
N GLN A 129 -13.92 -5.36 7.19
CA GLN A 129 -14.09 -6.56 6.36
C GLN A 129 -13.47 -6.38 4.97
N ARG A 130 -13.73 -5.25 4.30
CA ARG A 130 -13.15 -4.98 2.97
C ARG A 130 -11.63 -4.88 3.05
N ALA A 131 -11.12 -4.16 4.05
CA ALA A 131 -9.68 -4.04 4.31
C ALA A 131 -9.06 -5.42 4.56
N PHE A 132 -9.64 -6.23 5.46
CA PHE A 132 -9.20 -7.59 5.73
C PHE A 132 -9.12 -8.42 4.44
N MET A 133 -10.17 -8.42 3.62
CA MET A 133 -10.22 -9.19 2.37
C MET A 133 -9.15 -8.72 1.37
N GLY A 134 -8.89 -7.42 1.30
CA GLY A 134 -7.82 -6.85 0.47
C GLY A 134 -6.43 -7.34 0.90
N TYR A 135 -6.10 -7.23 2.18
CA TYR A 135 -4.82 -7.69 2.73
C TYR A 135 -4.66 -9.22 2.68
N ARG A 136 -5.73 -9.97 2.96
CA ARG A 136 -5.77 -11.43 2.76
C ARG A 136 -5.43 -11.79 1.32
N GLY A 137 -6.06 -11.13 0.34
CA GLY A 137 -5.79 -11.36 -1.07
C GLY A 137 -4.32 -11.13 -1.44
N LEU A 138 -3.71 -10.06 -0.92
CA LEU A 138 -2.28 -9.77 -1.11
C LEU A 138 -1.40 -10.86 -0.47
N ALA A 139 -1.68 -11.26 0.76
CA ALA A 139 -0.94 -12.30 1.45
C ALA A 139 -0.95 -13.63 0.67
N ILE A 140 -2.11 -14.09 0.25
CA ILE A 140 -2.27 -15.34 -0.51
C ILE A 140 -1.56 -15.24 -1.87
N LYS A 141 -1.71 -14.12 -2.58
CA LYS A 141 -1.04 -13.90 -3.88
C LYS A 141 0.47 -14.05 -3.78
N TYR A 142 1.09 -13.39 -2.81
CA TYR A 142 2.55 -13.47 -2.64
C TYR A 142 3.02 -14.83 -2.15
N ASN A 143 2.28 -15.47 -1.24
CA ASN A 143 2.59 -16.83 -0.80
C ASN A 143 2.56 -17.82 -1.97
N HIS A 144 1.50 -17.76 -2.78
CA HIS A 144 1.37 -18.63 -3.97
C HIS A 144 2.52 -18.40 -4.95
N ALA A 145 2.85 -17.14 -5.26
CA ALA A 145 3.94 -16.81 -6.18
C ALA A 145 5.30 -17.34 -5.70
N LEU A 146 5.61 -17.24 -4.41
CA LEU A 146 6.83 -17.79 -3.82
C LEU A 146 6.87 -19.32 -3.91
N ARG A 147 5.77 -19.99 -3.61
CA ARG A 147 5.69 -21.45 -3.69
C ARG A 147 5.88 -21.97 -5.11
N GLU A 148 5.23 -21.35 -6.09
CA GLU A 148 5.39 -21.72 -7.49
C GLU A 148 6.83 -21.51 -7.97
N TYR A 149 7.46 -20.41 -7.57
CA TYR A 149 8.86 -20.17 -7.88
C TYR A 149 9.75 -21.29 -7.32
N PHE A 150 9.66 -21.60 -6.03
CA PHE A 150 10.52 -22.61 -5.42
C PHE A 150 10.22 -24.02 -5.91
N ARG A 151 8.97 -24.35 -6.24
CA ARG A 151 8.63 -25.61 -6.89
C ARG A 151 9.36 -25.76 -8.23
N GLY A 152 9.36 -24.74 -9.07
CA GLY A 152 10.09 -24.74 -10.34
C GLY A 152 11.61 -24.75 -10.12
N PHE A 153 12.10 -23.93 -9.19
CA PHE A 153 13.51 -23.83 -8.83
C PHE A 153 14.10 -25.17 -8.35
N ASP A 154 13.35 -25.97 -7.58
CA ASP A 154 13.83 -27.25 -7.08
C ASP A 154 13.97 -28.33 -8.18
N GLN A 155 13.31 -28.16 -9.33
CA GLN A 155 13.28 -29.09 -10.45
C GLN A 155 14.37 -28.84 -11.51
N ILE A 156 15.09 -27.73 -11.47
CA ILE A 156 16.09 -27.37 -12.48
C ILE A 156 17.51 -27.81 -12.09
N GLY A 157 18.40 -27.85 -13.08
CA GLY A 157 19.81 -28.20 -12.88
C GLY A 157 20.59 -27.15 -12.08
N LEU A 158 21.75 -27.57 -11.54
CA LEU A 158 22.54 -26.76 -10.60
C LEU A 158 23.00 -25.42 -11.19
N GLU A 159 23.50 -25.43 -12.43
CA GLU A 159 23.98 -24.21 -13.11
C GLU A 159 22.88 -23.12 -13.17
N ARG A 160 21.69 -23.52 -13.63
CA ARG A 160 20.55 -22.60 -13.71
C ARG A 160 20.04 -22.18 -12.34
N LYS A 161 20.20 -23.03 -11.32
CA LYS A 161 19.89 -22.64 -9.92
C LYS A 161 20.80 -21.52 -9.43
N CYS A 162 22.10 -21.59 -9.75
CA CYS A 162 23.06 -20.55 -9.37
C CYS A 162 22.68 -19.21 -10.02
N GLU A 163 22.43 -19.18 -11.32
CA GLU A 163 22.02 -17.99 -12.06
C GLU A 163 20.72 -17.37 -11.50
N MET A 164 19.69 -18.17 -11.31
CA MET A 164 18.40 -17.71 -10.77
C MET A 164 18.53 -17.24 -9.32
N ARG A 165 19.39 -17.88 -8.52
CA ARG A 165 19.62 -17.46 -7.14
C ARG A 165 20.23 -16.05 -7.09
N GLU A 166 21.24 -15.78 -7.89
CA GLU A 166 21.88 -14.45 -7.93
C GLU A 166 20.91 -13.35 -8.40
N ASN A 167 20.08 -13.66 -9.41
CA ASN A 167 19.21 -12.66 -10.02
C ASN A 167 17.88 -12.44 -9.27
N ASP A 168 17.33 -13.46 -8.61
CA ASP A 168 15.95 -13.44 -8.14
C ASP A 168 15.80 -13.28 -6.62
N MET A 169 16.79 -13.70 -5.81
CA MET A 169 16.59 -13.82 -4.37
C MET A 169 16.23 -12.50 -3.68
N ALA A 170 16.83 -11.37 -4.07
CA ALA A 170 16.49 -10.06 -3.50
C ALA A 170 15.03 -9.67 -3.78
N ARG A 171 14.55 -9.93 -5.00
CA ARG A 171 13.16 -9.70 -5.40
C ARG A 171 12.19 -10.58 -4.63
N LEU A 172 12.50 -11.86 -4.48
CA LEU A 172 11.67 -12.84 -3.76
C LEU A 172 11.62 -12.51 -2.27
N LEU A 173 12.71 -12.07 -1.69
CA LEU A 173 12.77 -11.64 -0.30
C LEU A 173 11.86 -10.41 -0.06
N LYS A 174 11.89 -9.42 -0.99
CA LYS A 174 10.96 -8.29 -0.97
C LYS A 174 9.50 -8.75 -1.04
N GLN A 175 9.21 -9.74 -1.90
CA GLN A 175 7.86 -10.32 -2.02
C GLN A 175 7.44 -11.07 -0.74
N ALA A 176 8.32 -11.88 -0.16
CA ALA A 176 8.05 -12.60 1.09
C ALA A 176 7.75 -11.62 2.24
N ALA A 177 8.59 -10.60 2.42
CA ALA A 177 8.38 -9.59 3.45
C ALA A 177 7.07 -8.81 3.25
N THR A 178 6.77 -8.39 2.00
CA THR A 178 5.54 -7.66 1.67
C THR A 178 4.30 -8.52 1.91
N GLY A 179 4.34 -9.78 1.50
CA GLY A 179 3.21 -10.68 1.67
C GLY A 179 2.97 -11.06 3.14
N LEU A 180 4.04 -11.26 3.90
CA LEU A 180 3.92 -11.54 5.33
C LEU A 180 3.41 -10.31 6.10
N HIS A 181 3.87 -9.09 5.74
CA HIS A 181 3.31 -7.85 6.27
C HIS A 181 1.79 -7.77 6.01
N ALA A 182 1.35 -8.10 4.79
CA ALA A 182 -0.08 -8.12 4.47
C ALA A 182 -0.86 -9.16 5.31
N ALA A 183 -0.28 -10.34 5.58
CA ALA A 183 -0.89 -11.34 6.44
C ALA A 183 -1.04 -10.86 7.89
N TYR A 184 0.00 -10.26 8.47
CA TYR A 184 -0.08 -9.65 9.81
C TYR A 184 -1.10 -8.52 9.86
N THR A 185 -1.16 -7.69 8.81
CA THR A 185 -2.15 -6.61 8.71
C THR A 185 -3.58 -7.17 8.71
N ALA A 186 -3.83 -8.23 7.95
CA ALA A 186 -5.13 -8.90 7.93
C ALA A 186 -5.51 -9.41 9.34
N LEU A 187 -4.61 -10.09 10.04
CA LEU A 187 -4.86 -10.55 11.42
C LEU A 187 -5.12 -9.38 12.37
N TYR A 188 -4.29 -8.33 12.31
CA TYR A 188 -4.48 -7.14 13.13
C TYR A 188 -5.88 -6.55 12.95
N ILE A 189 -6.30 -6.32 11.69
CA ILE A 189 -7.62 -5.79 11.38
C ILE A 189 -8.72 -6.72 11.89
N ARG A 190 -8.54 -8.04 11.73
CA ARG A 190 -9.51 -9.03 12.18
C ARG A 190 -9.79 -8.95 13.68
N TYR A 191 -8.74 -8.86 14.48
CA TYR A 191 -8.86 -8.89 15.92
C TYR A 191 -9.16 -7.53 16.57
N THR A 192 -8.78 -6.43 15.90
CA THR A 192 -8.96 -5.09 16.46
C THR A 192 -10.11 -4.30 15.84
N LEU A 193 -10.52 -4.65 14.63
CA LEU A 193 -11.48 -3.90 13.78
C LEU A 193 -11.05 -2.45 13.53
N ARG A 194 -9.74 -2.16 13.62
CA ARG A 194 -9.14 -0.82 13.48
C ARG A 194 -8.35 -0.71 12.17
N PRO A 195 -8.13 0.52 11.68
CA PRO A 195 -7.18 0.78 10.63
C PRO A 195 -5.79 0.18 10.93
N PRO A 196 -5.02 -0.23 9.92
CA PRO A 196 -3.77 -0.94 10.13
C PRO A 196 -2.68 -0.06 10.72
N ILE A 197 -1.76 -0.70 11.42
CA ILE A 197 -0.43 -0.17 11.73
C ILE A 197 0.44 -0.43 10.49
N VAL A 198 0.97 0.63 9.87
CA VAL A 198 1.74 0.52 8.61
C VAL A 198 3.19 0.11 8.86
N ASN A 199 3.82 0.61 9.94
CA ASN A 199 5.17 0.23 10.34
C ASN A 199 5.22 -1.27 10.65
N TYR A 200 6.11 -2.01 9.96
CA TYR A 200 6.19 -3.46 10.08
C TYR A 200 6.54 -3.95 11.48
N PHE A 201 7.40 -3.22 12.19
CA PHE A 201 7.85 -3.61 13.52
C PHE A 201 6.72 -3.47 14.55
N ASP A 202 6.07 -2.31 14.57
CA ASP A 202 4.94 -2.03 15.46
C ASP A 202 3.77 -2.98 15.18
N LEU A 203 3.52 -3.28 13.89
CA LEU A 203 2.52 -4.25 13.46
C LEU A 203 2.83 -5.65 13.98
N SER A 204 4.08 -6.12 13.83
CA SER A 204 4.50 -7.44 14.30
C SER A 204 4.33 -7.56 15.81
N MET A 205 4.71 -6.54 16.56
CA MET A 205 4.57 -6.48 18.00
C MET A 205 3.09 -6.46 18.44
N ALA A 206 2.24 -5.72 17.73
CA ALA A 206 0.80 -5.70 18.00
C ALA A 206 0.13 -7.05 17.72
N CYS A 207 0.63 -7.82 16.75
CA CYS A 207 0.11 -9.15 16.41
C CYS A 207 0.61 -10.28 17.32
N LYS A 208 1.52 -10.04 18.24
CA LYS A 208 2.11 -11.04 19.13
C LYS A 208 1.08 -11.94 19.83
N ASN A 209 -0.07 -11.39 20.19
CA ASN A 209 -1.12 -12.10 20.90
C ASN A 209 -2.18 -12.72 19.97
N TYR A 210 -2.07 -12.50 18.66
CA TYR A 210 -3.08 -12.90 17.67
C TYR A 210 -2.59 -13.96 16.69
N SER A 211 -1.28 -14.18 16.59
CA SER A 211 -0.69 -15.16 15.69
C SER A 211 0.13 -16.18 16.44
N VAL A 212 0.08 -17.43 15.98
CA VAL A 212 0.97 -18.52 16.45
C VAL A 212 2.39 -18.36 15.91
N ILE A 213 2.61 -17.44 14.96
CA ILE A 213 3.93 -17.20 14.37
C ILE A 213 4.68 -16.18 15.20
N PRO A 214 5.98 -16.44 15.51
CA PRO A 214 6.80 -15.48 16.23
C PRO A 214 6.84 -14.10 15.53
N GLU A 215 6.67 -13.04 16.30
CA GLU A 215 6.74 -11.65 15.86
C GLU A 215 8.04 -11.32 15.10
N MET A 216 9.12 -12.01 15.45
CA MET A 216 10.43 -11.83 14.78
C MET A 216 10.50 -12.39 13.36
N THR A 217 9.50 -13.17 12.89
CA THR A 217 9.54 -13.77 11.54
C THR A 217 9.59 -12.70 10.44
N LEU A 218 8.73 -11.68 10.52
CA LEU A 218 8.75 -10.56 9.58
C LEU A 218 10.02 -9.71 9.74
N HIS A 219 10.45 -9.48 10.97
CA HIS A 219 11.69 -8.73 11.26
C HIS A 219 12.92 -9.40 10.63
N ASN A 220 13.05 -10.71 10.74
CA ASN A 220 14.17 -11.45 10.14
C ASN A 220 14.17 -11.34 8.60
N LEU A 221 13.00 -11.39 7.95
CA LEU A 221 12.90 -11.15 6.51
C LEU A 221 13.34 -9.72 6.14
N VAL A 222 12.96 -8.73 6.94
CA VAL A 222 13.36 -7.33 6.69
C VAL A 222 14.86 -7.15 6.89
N LEU A 223 15.45 -7.70 7.94
CA LEU A 223 16.90 -7.65 8.18
C LEU A 223 17.69 -8.35 7.06
N ALA A 224 17.19 -9.47 6.56
CA ALA A 224 17.85 -10.20 5.48
C ALA A 224 17.93 -9.39 4.17
N ARG A 225 17.08 -8.37 3.99
CA ARG A 225 17.10 -7.50 2.80
C ARG A 225 18.40 -6.67 2.66
N SER A 226 19.15 -6.53 3.72
CA SER A 226 20.48 -5.87 3.68
C SER A 226 21.63 -6.86 3.39
N GLN A 227 21.34 -8.15 3.23
CA GLN A 227 22.34 -9.16 2.90
C GLN A 227 22.60 -9.19 1.39
N THR A 228 23.83 -9.53 1.02
CA THR A 228 24.24 -9.69 -0.38
C THR A 228 24.44 -11.17 -0.75
N ASP A 229 24.57 -12.06 0.23
CA ASP A 229 24.70 -13.50 0.00
C ASP A 229 23.36 -14.11 -0.39
N ALA A 230 23.23 -14.49 -1.66
CA ALA A 230 22.04 -15.06 -2.23
C ALA A 230 21.65 -16.42 -1.60
N TYR A 231 22.61 -17.20 -1.10
CA TYR A 231 22.33 -18.46 -0.40
C TYR A 231 21.71 -18.22 0.97
N ALA A 232 22.28 -17.26 1.72
CA ALA A 232 21.71 -16.86 3.01
C ALA A 232 20.29 -16.31 2.86
N ILE A 233 20.05 -15.52 1.81
CA ILE A 233 18.71 -14.99 1.48
C ILE A 233 17.75 -16.13 1.16
N GLU A 234 18.14 -17.11 0.32
CA GLU A 234 17.30 -18.27 0.01
C GLU A 234 16.92 -19.04 1.27
N ASP A 235 17.87 -19.30 2.16
CA ASP A 235 17.62 -20.03 3.41
C ASP A 235 16.60 -19.30 4.29
N VAL A 236 16.75 -17.98 4.44
CA VAL A 236 15.80 -17.16 5.21
C VAL A 236 14.38 -17.21 4.59
N ILE A 237 14.27 -17.13 3.27
CA ILE A 237 12.96 -17.22 2.59
C ILE A 237 12.36 -18.61 2.82
N ARG A 238 13.10 -19.69 2.57
CA ARG A 238 12.61 -21.07 2.73
C ARG A 238 12.19 -21.38 4.17
N THR A 239 12.99 -20.95 5.14
CA THR A 239 12.65 -21.10 6.57
C THR A 239 11.37 -20.34 6.93
N SER A 240 11.13 -19.20 6.29
CA SER A 240 9.94 -18.39 6.53
C SER A 240 8.69 -18.91 5.79
N LEU A 241 8.84 -19.68 4.71
CA LEU A 241 7.69 -20.16 3.91
C LEU A 241 6.72 -21.02 4.72
N SER A 242 7.19 -21.94 5.55
CA SER A 242 6.31 -22.78 6.37
C SER A 242 5.52 -21.96 7.37
N LYS A 243 6.13 -20.92 7.95
CA LYS A 243 5.49 -19.97 8.85
C LYS A 243 4.50 -19.10 8.11
N TYR A 244 4.87 -18.65 6.91
CA TYR A 244 4.00 -17.88 6.05
C TYR A 244 2.74 -18.66 5.65
N ASP A 245 2.88 -19.95 5.33
CA ASP A 245 1.72 -20.83 5.10
C ASP A 245 0.82 -20.95 6.31
N THR A 246 1.41 -21.02 7.49
CA THR A 246 0.62 -21.14 8.72
C THR A 246 -0.20 -19.88 8.96
N ILE A 247 0.39 -18.67 8.82
CA ILE A 247 -0.35 -17.42 8.98
C ILE A 247 -1.42 -17.23 7.90
N CYS A 248 -1.15 -17.67 6.66
CA CYS A 248 -2.17 -17.63 5.59
C CYS A 248 -3.37 -18.53 5.94
N ARG A 249 -3.13 -19.71 6.51
CA ARG A 249 -4.22 -20.58 6.99
C ARG A 249 -4.99 -19.99 8.16
N GLU A 250 -4.31 -19.31 9.10
CA GLU A 250 -4.97 -18.56 10.17
C GLU A 250 -5.88 -17.47 9.62
N VAL A 251 -5.36 -16.67 8.67
CA VAL A 251 -6.13 -15.61 8.00
C VAL A 251 -7.34 -16.19 7.26
N ASP A 252 -7.19 -17.34 6.61
CA ASP A 252 -8.30 -18.00 5.91
C ASP A 252 -9.34 -18.56 6.87
N ALA A 253 -8.93 -19.17 7.97
CA ALA A 253 -9.84 -19.73 8.97
C ALA A 253 -10.76 -18.67 9.59
N VAL A 254 -10.26 -17.45 9.80
CA VAL A 254 -11.04 -16.37 10.40
C VAL A 254 -11.82 -15.52 9.39
N ALA A 255 -11.63 -15.75 8.09
CA ALA A 255 -12.31 -14.98 7.05
C ALA A 255 -13.83 -15.09 7.09
N SER A 256 -14.35 -16.29 7.36
CA SER A 256 -15.80 -16.55 7.43
C SER A 256 -16.50 -15.88 8.62
N GLU A 257 -15.78 -15.64 9.70
CA GLU A 257 -16.36 -15.05 10.92
C GLU A 257 -16.58 -13.53 10.80
N LEU A 258 -15.85 -12.84 9.92
CA LEU A 258 -15.93 -11.38 9.74
C LEU A 258 -17.17 -10.95 8.94
N VAL A 259 -17.72 -11.85 8.12
CA VAL A 259 -18.84 -11.54 7.21
C VAL A 259 -20.10 -11.11 7.97
N VAL A 260 -20.28 -11.56 9.22
CA VAL A 260 -21.51 -11.36 9.98
C VAL A 260 -21.68 -9.94 10.55
N HIS A 261 -20.60 -9.15 10.68
CA HIS A 261 -20.63 -7.90 11.46
C HIS A 261 -20.51 -6.60 10.66
N CYS A 262 -20.25 -6.65 9.35
CA CYS A 262 -19.90 -5.45 8.58
C CYS A 262 -20.88 -5.06 7.44
N HIS A 263 -21.98 -5.80 7.24
CA HIS A 263 -22.99 -5.47 6.23
C HIS A 263 -24.06 -4.54 6.80
N ASP A 264 -23.73 -3.26 6.91
CA ASP A 264 -24.73 -2.20 7.13
C ASP A 264 -24.77 -1.31 5.89
N GLU A 265 -25.74 -1.55 5.00
CA GLU A 265 -25.93 -0.79 3.77
C GLU A 265 -26.22 0.69 4.07
N ALA A 266 -26.97 0.98 5.12
CA ALA A 266 -27.28 2.36 5.52
C ALA A 266 -25.99 3.10 5.92
N ARG A 267 -25.11 2.46 6.66
CA ARG A 267 -23.79 3.00 7.00
C ARG A 267 -22.92 3.21 5.76
N GLN A 268 -22.92 2.26 4.83
CA GLN A 268 -22.14 2.40 3.59
C GLN A 268 -22.64 3.58 2.73
N GLN A 269 -23.94 3.79 2.65
CA GLN A 269 -24.52 4.94 1.96
C GLN A 269 -24.23 6.26 2.68
N ALA A 270 -24.26 6.28 4.01
CA ALA A 270 -23.87 7.45 4.80
C ALA A 270 -22.39 7.79 4.57
N ASN A 271 -21.51 6.80 4.60
CA ASN A 271 -20.09 6.97 4.34
C ASN A 271 -19.81 7.46 2.91
N ALA A 272 -20.55 6.99 1.90
CA ALA A 272 -20.45 7.50 0.53
C ALA A 272 -20.76 9.00 0.46
N LYS A 273 -21.81 9.47 1.15
CA LYS A 273 -22.15 10.90 1.21
C LYS A 273 -21.06 11.76 1.89
N ILE A 274 -20.36 11.22 2.88
CA ILE A 274 -19.23 11.92 3.53
C ILE A 274 -18.08 12.09 2.52
N VAL A 275 -17.76 11.03 1.79
CA VAL A 275 -16.75 11.03 0.74
C VAL A 275 -17.11 12.01 -0.38
N ASP A 276 -18.33 11.94 -0.90
CA ASP A 276 -18.82 12.83 -1.95
C ASP A 276 -18.74 14.31 -1.54
N ARG A 277 -19.12 14.63 -0.29
CA ARG A 277 -19.00 15.99 0.25
C ARG A 277 -17.56 16.47 0.26
N PHE A 278 -16.62 15.65 0.75
CA PHE A 278 -15.21 16.00 0.78
C PHE A 278 -14.66 16.24 -0.63
N VAL A 279 -14.98 15.38 -1.59
CA VAL A 279 -14.60 15.55 -2.99
C VAL A 279 -15.17 16.84 -3.55
N PHE A 280 -16.46 17.10 -3.33
CA PHE A 280 -17.13 18.30 -3.82
C PHE A 280 -16.50 19.58 -3.26
N GLU A 281 -16.24 19.64 -1.95
CA GLU A 281 -15.60 20.79 -1.29
C GLU A 281 -14.21 21.09 -1.86
N HIS A 282 -13.42 20.07 -2.20
CA HIS A 282 -12.06 20.26 -2.73
C HIS A 282 -11.99 20.48 -4.24
N ILE A 283 -13.02 20.09 -4.99
CA ILE A 283 -13.08 20.34 -6.43
C ILE A 283 -13.79 21.67 -6.74
N PHE A 284 -14.89 21.96 -6.06
CA PHE A 284 -15.79 23.08 -6.39
C PHE A 284 -15.83 24.18 -5.32
N GLY A 285 -15.33 23.91 -4.10
CA GLY A 285 -15.47 24.83 -2.97
C GLY A 285 -14.71 26.14 -3.10
N ASP A 286 -13.58 26.18 -3.78
CA ASP A 286 -12.76 27.38 -4.01
C ASP A 286 -13.34 28.35 -5.05
N SER A 287 -14.49 28.03 -5.66
CA SER A 287 -15.13 28.87 -6.70
C SER A 287 -15.84 30.11 -6.13
N HIS A 288 -15.93 30.24 -4.81
CA HIS A 288 -16.67 31.31 -4.13
C HIS A 288 -15.79 32.28 -3.31
N GLY A 289 -14.47 32.19 -3.45
CA GLY A 289 -13.51 33.02 -2.71
C GLY A 289 -12.56 33.79 -3.60
N LYS A 290 -13.06 34.55 -4.60
CA LYS A 290 -12.37 35.67 -5.22
C LYS A 290 -13.29 36.85 -5.34
#